data_6bca729c0e31d2e0db199d18e53bcb56
#
_entry.id   6bca729c0e31d2e0db199d18e53bcb56
#
_cell.length_a   1.000
_cell.length_b   1.000
_cell.length_c   1.000
_cell.angle_alpha   90.00
_cell.angle_beta   90.00
_cell.angle_gamma   90.00
#
_symmetry.space_group_name_H-M   'P 1'
#
loop_
_entity.id
_entity.type
_entity.pdbx_description
1 polymer ?
#
loop_
_entity_poly.entity_id
_entity_poly.type
_entity_poly.pdbx_seq_one_letter_code
_entity_poly.pdbx_strand_id
1 'polypeptide(L)'
;MKENTKWILYNLTVVFALYWTGNLLLWFPWSINANLGIGLMLTIMPFLWGFGIFHCLIRYKGEKVLTGVIINSIIMLVIAVVSDYIFFGLIRGAMDDLYQPATFYGYVFLTIMTFLELLILKKLILKKRCPLTAKSFISFGAIGLLSLLILIAIIKFDIKI
;
A
#
# COMPACT_ATOMS: atom_id res chain seq x y z
N MET A 1 -6.74 -20.09 14.52
CA MET A 1 -5.67 -19.51 13.67
C MET A 1 -4.67 -18.81 14.58
N LYS A 2 -3.36 -19.11 14.45
CA LYS A 2 -2.30 -18.50 15.28
C LYS A 2 -2.31 -16.97 15.07
N GLU A 3 -1.99 -16.19 16.11
CA GLU A 3 -2.04 -14.71 16.04
C GLU A 3 -1.18 -14.12 14.92
N ASN A 4 -0.01 -14.71 14.66
CA ASN A 4 0.86 -14.29 13.56
C ASN A 4 0.20 -14.47 12.19
N THR A 5 -0.58 -15.53 11.97
CA THR A 5 -1.32 -15.75 10.71
C THR A 5 -2.40 -14.69 10.52
N LYS A 6 -3.12 -14.33 11.60
CA LYS A 6 -4.11 -13.24 11.55
C LYS A 6 -3.45 -11.91 11.19
N TRP A 7 -2.28 -11.64 11.78
CA TRP A 7 -1.55 -10.41 11.49
C TRP A 7 -1.02 -10.34 10.06
N ILE A 8 -0.52 -11.46 9.51
CA ILE A 8 -0.11 -11.54 8.09
C ILE A 8 -1.32 -11.26 7.17
N LEU A 9 -2.46 -11.89 7.41
CA LEU A 9 -3.67 -11.63 6.63
C LEU A 9 -4.12 -10.17 6.73
N TYR A 10 -3.99 -9.58 7.91
CA TYR A 10 -4.27 -8.15 8.10
C TYR A 10 -3.34 -7.27 7.26
N ASN A 11 -2.03 -7.58 7.26
CA ASN A 11 -1.06 -6.87 6.41
C ASN A 11 -1.43 -6.97 4.93
N LEU A 12 -1.74 -8.17 4.44
CA LEU A 12 -2.18 -8.37 3.06
C LEU A 12 -3.41 -7.50 2.72
N THR A 13 -4.38 -7.43 3.64
CA THR A 13 -5.59 -6.60 3.46
C THR A 13 -5.26 -5.10 3.43
N VAL A 14 -4.39 -4.64 4.35
CA VAL A 14 -3.98 -3.24 4.41
C VAL A 14 -3.19 -2.86 3.16
N VAL A 15 -2.21 -3.67 2.76
CA VAL A 15 -1.38 -3.39 1.58
C VAL A 15 -2.21 -3.41 0.30
N PHE A 16 -3.15 -4.35 0.17
CA PHE A 16 -4.12 -4.36 -0.92
C PHE A 16 -4.90 -3.04 -0.98
N ALA A 17 -5.43 -2.58 0.15
CA ALA A 17 -6.15 -1.31 0.21
C ALA A 17 -5.27 -0.11 -0.17
N LEU A 18 -4.06 -0.03 0.38
CA LEU A 18 -3.11 1.05 0.10
C LEU A 18 -2.70 1.08 -1.37
N TYR A 19 -2.45 -0.08 -1.95
CA TYR A 19 -2.05 -0.18 -3.36
C TYR A 19 -3.14 0.37 -4.28
N TRP A 20 -4.37 -0.11 -4.16
CA TRP A 20 -5.46 0.31 -5.04
C TRP A 20 -5.90 1.75 -4.79
N THR A 21 -5.93 2.19 -3.53
CA THR A 21 -6.20 3.59 -3.18
C THR A 21 -5.07 4.49 -3.68
N GLY A 22 -3.82 4.07 -3.52
CA GLY A 22 -2.66 4.79 -4.02
C GLY A 22 -2.70 4.97 -5.54
N ASN A 23 -3.01 3.92 -6.28
CA ASN A 23 -3.16 4.02 -7.74
C ASN A 23 -4.32 4.92 -8.15
N LEU A 24 -5.46 4.89 -7.45
CA LEU A 24 -6.57 5.80 -7.71
C LEU A 24 -6.17 7.26 -7.49
N LEU A 25 -5.44 7.55 -6.40
CA LEU A 25 -5.01 8.90 -6.03
C LEU A 25 -3.78 9.39 -6.81
N LEU A 26 -3.01 8.50 -7.42
CA LEU A 26 -1.78 8.84 -8.12
C LEU A 26 -1.90 8.67 -9.62
N TRP A 27 -2.19 7.45 -10.09
CA TRP A 27 -2.23 7.15 -11.51
C TRP A 27 -3.32 7.94 -12.24
N PHE A 28 -4.51 8.05 -11.70
CA PHE A 28 -5.60 8.78 -12.35
C PHE A 28 -5.26 10.28 -12.52
N PRO A 29 -4.86 11.04 -11.48
CA PRO A 29 -4.39 12.42 -11.67
C PRO A 29 -3.18 12.53 -12.60
N TRP A 30 -2.24 11.57 -12.53
CA TRP A 30 -1.08 11.55 -13.42
C TRP A 30 -1.49 11.41 -14.90
N SER A 31 -2.49 10.61 -15.19
CA SER A 31 -3.01 10.43 -16.56
C SER A 31 -3.62 11.70 -17.14
N ILE A 32 -4.05 12.63 -16.30
CA ILE A 32 -4.59 13.94 -16.68
C ILE A 32 -3.45 14.97 -16.77
N ASN A 33 -2.60 15.03 -15.77
CA ASN A 33 -1.49 15.99 -15.67
C ASN A 33 -0.33 15.39 -14.88
N ALA A 34 0.83 15.20 -15.53
CA ALA A 34 2.01 14.61 -14.92
C ALA A 34 2.54 15.42 -13.72
N ASN A 35 2.48 16.75 -13.74
CA ASN A 35 2.92 17.60 -12.63
C ASN A 35 2.02 17.41 -11.40
N LEU A 36 0.72 17.27 -11.61
CA LEU A 36 -0.22 16.95 -10.54
C LEU A 36 0.09 15.57 -9.92
N GLY A 37 0.35 14.56 -10.77
CA GLY A 37 0.75 13.23 -10.32
C GLY A 37 2.04 13.26 -9.48
N ILE A 38 3.07 13.97 -9.93
CA ILE A 38 4.33 14.15 -9.18
C ILE A 38 4.07 14.84 -7.83
N GLY A 39 3.29 15.91 -7.81
CA GLY A 39 2.93 16.62 -6.59
C GLY A 39 2.24 15.72 -5.56
N LEU A 40 1.27 14.92 -5.99
CA LEU A 40 0.58 13.95 -5.13
C LEU A 40 1.49 12.82 -4.66
N MET A 41 2.39 12.33 -5.53
CA MET A 41 3.36 11.31 -5.18
C MET A 41 4.30 11.79 -4.05
N LEU A 42 4.76 13.03 -4.11
CA LEU A 42 5.70 13.56 -3.12
C LEU A 42 5.01 14.01 -1.82
N THR A 43 3.72 14.32 -1.87
CA THR A 43 2.96 14.84 -0.71
C THR A 43 2.09 13.79 -0.05
N ILE A 44 1.10 13.26 -0.76
CA ILE A 44 0.06 12.39 -0.18
C ILE A 44 0.56 10.95 0.02
N MET A 45 1.35 10.43 -0.92
CA MET A 45 1.75 9.02 -0.88
C MET A 45 2.58 8.63 0.35
N PRO A 46 3.57 9.43 0.81
CA PRO A 46 4.30 9.10 2.03
C PRO A 46 3.39 8.98 3.26
N PHE A 47 2.39 9.85 3.40
CA PHE A 47 1.42 9.78 4.49
C PHE A 47 0.49 8.58 4.38
N LEU A 48 0.00 8.28 3.18
CA LEU A 48 -0.87 7.14 2.94
C LEU A 48 -0.17 5.82 3.31
N TRP A 49 1.04 5.63 2.79
CA TRP A 49 1.83 4.43 3.06
C TRP A 49 2.29 4.36 4.51
N GLY A 50 2.79 5.47 5.07
CA GLY A 50 3.17 5.56 6.48
C GLY A 50 2.00 5.21 7.41
N PHE A 51 0.81 5.75 7.16
CA PHE A 51 -0.39 5.39 7.91
C PHE A 51 -0.67 3.88 7.89
N GLY A 52 -0.57 3.24 6.74
CA GLY A 52 -0.80 1.80 6.63
C GLY A 52 0.27 0.96 7.32
N ILE A 53 1.55 1.31 7.13
CA ILE A 53 2.68 0.65 7.80
C ILE A 53 2.50 0.76 9.31
N PHE A 54 2.26 1.95 9.83
CA PHE A 54 1.99 2.19 11.24
C PHE A 54 0.85 1.32 11.78
N HIS A 55 -0.26 1.26 11.04
CA HIS A 55 -1.41 0.42 11.38
C HIS A 55 -1.09 -1.07 11.44
N CYS A 56 -0.19 -1.56 10.58
CA CYS A 56 0.31 -2.92 10.62
C CYS A 56 1.21 -3.16 11.83
N LEU A 57 2.18 -2.27 12.06
CA LEU A 57 3.21 -2.44 13.09
C LEU A 57 2.67 -2.34 14.52
N ILE A 58 1.71 -1.45 14.81
CA ILE A 58 1.08 -1.37 16.15
C ILE A 58 0.24 -2.61 16.50
N ARG A 59 -0.10 -3.45 15.51
CA ARG A 59 -0.84 -4.70 15.70
C ARG A 59 0.04 -5.94 15.69
N TYR A 60 1.33 -5.76 15.46
CA TYR A 60 2.30 -6.85 15.55
C TYR A 60 2.55 -7.22 17.00
N LYS A 61 2.32 -8.49 17.34
CA LYS A 61 2.46 -9.00 18.72
C LYS A 61 3.75 -9.75 19.01
N GLY A 62 4.63 -9.90 18.01
CA GLY A 62 5.91 -10.57 18.19
C GLY A 62 6.83 -9.79 19.14
N GLU A 63 7.79 -10.47 19.74
CA GLU A 63 8.73 -9.88 20.70
C GLU A 63 9.62 -8.81 20.08
N LYS A 64 10.15 -9.09 18.88
CA LYS A 64 11.05 -8.19 18.16
C LYS A 64 10.31 -7.42 17.09
N VAL A 65 10.06 -6.14 17.31
CA VAL A 65 9.38 -5.25 16.33
C VAL A 65 10.10 -5.26 14.98
N LEU A 66 11.44 -5.36 14.97
CA LEU A 66 12.22 -5.44 13.73
C LEU A 66 11.79 -6.63 12.85
N THR A 67 11.47 -7.78 13.44
CA THR A 67 10.92 -8.92 12.69
C THR A 67 9.58 -8.55 12.01
N GLY A 68 8.72 -7.83 12.73
CA GLY A 68 7.47 -7.31 12.16
C GLY A 68 7.71 -6.35 11.00
N VAL A 69 8.71 -5.48 11.11
CA VAL A 69 9.10 -4.54 10.03
C VAL A 69 9.59 -5.29 8.80
N ILE A 70 10.47 -6.27 8.97
CA ILE A 70 11.00 -7.06 7.84
C ILE A 70 9.87 -7.81 7.13
N ILE A 71 9.00 -8.49 7.87
CA ILE A 71 7.87 -9.23 7.29
C ILE A 71 6.91 -8.26 6.59
N ASN A 72 6.60 -7.11 7.20
CA ASN A 72 5.74 -6.09 6.59
C ASN A 72 6.33 -5.54 5.29
N SER A 73 7.65 -5.25 5.26
CA SER A 73 8.35 -4.78 4.07
C SER A 73 8.30 -5.81 2.93
N ILE A 74 8.52 -7.09 3.24
CA ILE A 74 8.41 -8.19 2.26
C ILE A 74 6.99 -8.29 1.71
N ILE A 75 5.98 -8.26 2.58
CA ILE A 75 4.57 -8.32 2.15
C ILE A 75 4.25 -7.13 1.25
N MET A 76 4.67 -5.92 1.61
CA MET A 76 4.45 -4.73 0.79
C MET A 76 5.07 -4.86 -0.59
N LEU A 77 6.33 -5.29 -0.66
CA LEU A 77 7.02 -5.46 -1.93
C LEU A 77 6.35 -6.52 -2.80
N VAL A 78 6.05 -7.70 -2.23
CA VAL A 78 5.42 -8.80 -2.98
C VAL A 78 4.05 -8.38 -3.52
N ILE A 79 3.22 -7.76 -2.67
CA ILE A 79 1.88 -7.33 -3.09
C ILE A 79 1.99 -6.20 -4.13
N ALA A 80 2.91 -5.25 -3.98
CA ALA A 80 3.12 -4.19 -4.96
C ALA A 80 3.49 -4.80 -6.33
N VAL A 81 4.49 -5.68 -6.39
CA VAL A 81 4.92 -6.33 -7.64
C VAL A 81 3.79 -7.12 -8.31
N VAL A 82 3.05 -7.94 -7.53
CA VAL A 82 1.93 -8.72 -8.06
C VAL A 82 0.81 -7.80 -8.54
N SER A 83 0.50 -6.77 -7.78
CA SER A 83 -0.58 -5.83 -8.13
C SER A 83 -0.22 -4.95 -9.32
N ASP A 84 1.06 -4.56 -9.47
CA ASP A 84 1.55 -3.84 -10.64
C ASP A 84 1.43 -4.72 -11.90
N TYR A 85 1.79 -6.00 -11.82
CA TYR A 85 1.58 -6.93 -12.93
C TYR A 85 0.11 -7.02 -13.34
N ILE A 86 -0.81 -7.10 -12.36
CA ILE A 86 -2.25 -7.10 -12.62
C ILE A 86 -2.69 -5.76 -13.21
N PHE A 87 -2.25 -4.65 -12.64
CA PHE A 87 -2.66 -3.31 -13.06
C PHE A 87 -2.17 -2.96 -14.47
N PHE A 88 -0.86 -3.06 -14.69
CA PHE A 88 -0.27 -2.72 -16.00
C PHE A 88 -0.58 -3.78 -17.06
N GLY A 89 -0.47 -5.08 -16.72
CA GLY A 89 -0.66 -6.16 -17.67
C GLY A 89 -2.13 -6.47 -17.98
N LEU A 90 -2.95 -6.72 -16.97
CA LEU A 90 -4.31 -7.21 -17.17
C LEU A 90 -5.36 -6.12 -17.27
N ILE A 91 -5.22 -5.03 -16.48
CA ILE A 91 -6.24 -3.97 -16.44
C ILE A 91 -5.97 -2.92 -17.52
N ARG A 92 -4.72 -2.45 -17.65
CA ARG A 92 -4.35 -1.40 -18.61
C ARG A 92 -3.91 -1.93 -19.99
N GLY A 93 -3.41 -3.16 -20.07
CA GLY A 93 -2.78 -3.67 -21.29
C GLY A 93 -1.51 -2.91 -21.71
N ALA A 94 -0.81 -2.30 -20.75
CA ALA A 94 0.36 -1.44 -20.95
C ALA A 94 1.57 -1.99 -20.16
N MET A 95 1.98 -3.21 -20.49
CA MET A 95 3.03 -3.94 -19.75
C MET A 95 4.38 -3.22 -19.77
N ASP A 96 4.68 -2.46 -20.81
CA ASP A 96 5.92 -1.68 -20.92
C ASP A 96 6.04 -0.61 -19.82
N ASP A 97 4.93 -0.08 -19.33
CA ASP A 97 4.90 0.89 -18.24
C ASP A 97 5.40 0.29 -16.91
N LEU A 98 5.28 -1.04 -16.73
CA LEU A 98 5.80 -1.74 -15.56
C LEU A 98 7.33 -1.61 -15.43
N TYR A 99 8.04 -1.55 -16.55
CA TYR A 99 9.49 -1.50 -16.59
C TYR A 99 10.06 -0.08 -16.55
N GLN A 100 9.23 0.91 -16.34
CA GLN A 100 9.70 2.30 -16.18
C GLN A 100 10.50 2.47 -14.86
N PRO A 101 11.55 3.31 -14.86
CA PRO A 101 12.35 3.56 -13.65
C PRO A 101 11.53 3.99 -12.45
N ALA A 102 10.44 4.72 -12.67
CA ALA A 102 9.53 5.19 -11.62
C ALA A 102 8.92 4.04 -10.80
N THR A 103 8.61 2.90 -11.43
CA THR A 103 8.10 1.70 -10.76
C THR A 103 9.14 1.14 -9.77
N PHE A 104 10.40 1.02 -10.22
CA PHE A 104 11.48 0.54 -9.36
C PHE A 104 11.79 1.49 -8.20
N TYR A 105 11.74 2.80 -8.44
CA TYR A 105 11.84 3.79 -7.35
C TYR A 105 10.70 3.64 -6.34
N GLY A 106 9.49 3.31 -6.80
CA GLY A 106 8.37 2.99 -5.93
C GLY A 106 8.66 1.81 -5.01
N TYR A 107 9.24 0.72 -5.51
CA TYR A 107 9.60 -0.45 -4.70
C TYR A 107 10.68 -0.13 -3.66
N VAL A 108 11.70 0.62 -4.05
CA VAL A 108 12.75 1.10 -3.13
C VAL A 108 12.14 1.99 -2.05
N PHE A 109 11.26 2.92 -2.44
CA PHE A 109 10.54 3.79 -1.53
C PHE A 109 9.73 2.99 -0.49
N LEU A 110 8.91 2.01 -0.90
CA LEU A 110 8.14 1.18 0.00
C LEU A 110 9.00 0.43 1.02
N THR A 111 10.13 -0.11 0.55
CA THR A 111 11.09 -0.80 1.41
C THR A 111 11.67 0.14 2.45
N ILE A 112 12.19 1.30 2.02
CA ILE A 112 12.82 2.29 2.89
C ILE A 112 11.81 2.85 3.89
N MET A 113 10.59 3.18 3.46
CA MET A 113 9.53 3.76 4.32
C MET A 113 9.22 2.87 5.53
N THR A 114 9.19 1.54 5.35
CA THR A 114 8.93 0.62 6.46
C THR A 114 9.99 0.72 7.55
N PHE A 115 11.27 0.86 7.18
CA PHE A 115 12.38 1.02 8.13
C PHE A 115 12.43 2.43 8.72
N LEU A 116 12.18 3.47 7.93
CA LEU A 116 12.10 4.85 8.42
C LEU A 116 11.00 4.99 9.47
N GLU A 117 9.86 4.36 9.28
CA GLU A 117 8.76 4.37 10.25
C GLU A 117 9.17 3.76 11.58
N LEU A 118 9.92 2.65 11.55
CA LEU A 118 10.49 2.08 12.77
C LEU A 118 11.43 3.08 13.46
N LEU A 119 12.30 3.75 12.72
CA LEU A 119 13.26 4.70 13.30
C LEU A 119 12.54 5.90 13.96
N ILE A 120 11.57 6.46 13.26
CA ILE A 120 10.86 7.68 13.71
C ILE A 120 9.83 7.35 14.80
N LEU A 121 9.04 6.29 14.62
CA LEU A 121 7.86 6.01 15.44
C LEU A 121 8.03 4.82 16.40
N LYS A 122 9.25 4.28 16.58
CA LYS A 122 9.52 3.11 17.43
C LYS A 122 8.86 3.21 18.81
N LYS A 123 9.03 4.35 19.50
CA LYS A 123 8.45 4.55 20.83
C LYS A 123 6.92 4.50 20.80
N LEU A 124 6.31 5.09 19.77
CA LEU A 124 4.87 5.13 19.60
C LEU A 124 4.31 3.76 19.25
N ILE A 125 4.97 3.01 18.36
CA ILE A 125 4.61 1.64 17.97
C ILE A 125 4.63 0.72 19.21
N LEU A 126 5.67 0.81 20.04
CA LEU A 126 5.79 0.00 21.25
C LEU A 126 4.74 0.37 22.30
N LYS A 127 4.42 1.65 22.45
CA LYS A 127 3.43 2.14 23.43
C LYS A 127 1.99 1.83 23.00
N LYS A 128 1.69 1.91 21.70
CA LYS A 128 0.31 1.88 21.16
C LYS A 128 -0.01 0.51 20.54
N ARG A 129 0.28 -0.59 21.25
CA ARG A 129 -0.10 -1.93 20.79
C ARG A 129 -1.62 -2.10 20.80
N CYS A 130 -2.19 -2.37 19.64
CA CYS A 130 -3.64 -2.50 19.44
C CYS A 130 -4.02 -3.94 19.04
N PRO A 131 -5.19 -4.44 19.45
CA PRO A 131 -5.68 -5.74 18.99
C PRO A 131 -6.10 -5.66 17.52
N LEU A 132 -6.06 -6.82 16.86
CA LEU A 132 -6.67 -7.01 15.56
C LEU A 132 -8.18 -7.13 15.73
N THR A 133 -8.96 -6.30 15.05
CA THR A 133 -10.42 -6.33 15.08
C THR A 133 -11.00 -6.66 13.71
N ALA A 134 -12.13 -7.36 13.67
CA ALA A 134 -12.85 -7.63 12.43
C ALA A 134 -13.21 -6.31 11.69
N LYS A 135 -13.57 -5.27 12.44
CA LYS A 135 -13.85 -3.94 11.89
C LYS A 135 -12.68 -3.39 11.08
N SER A 136 -11.43 -3.53 11.58
CA SER A 136 -10.24 -3.05 10.85
C SER A 136 -10.05 -3.80 9.52
N PHE A 137 -10.24 -5.13 9.50
CA PHE A 137 -10.18 -5.92 8.27
C PHE A 137 -11.23 -5.48 7.27
N ILE A 138 -12.48 -5.36 7.71
CA ILE A 138 -13.60 -4.97 6.84
C ILE A 138 -13.37 -3.56 6.27
N SER A 139 -12.93 -2.61 7.10
CA SER A 139 -12.69 -1.24 6.64
C SER A 139 -11.63 -1.16 5.56
N PHE A 140 -10.45 -1.76 5.77
CA PHE A 140 -9.40 -1.75 4.75
C PHE A 140 -9.80 -2.56 3.52
N GLY A 141 -10.43 -3.73 3.69
CA GLY A 141 -10.90 -4.55 2.58
C GLY A 141 -11.92 -3.80 1.71
N ALA A 142 -12.88 -3.12 2.34
CA ALA A 142 -13.89 -2.33 1.63
C ALA A 142 -13.27 -1.15 0.87
N ILE A 143 -12.33 -0.40 1.50
CA ILE A 143 -11.62 0.70 0.86
C ILE A 143 -10.85 0.20 -0.36
N GLY A 144 -10.10 -0.89 -0.23
CA GLY A 144 -9.32 -1.45 -1.33
C GLY A 144 -10.19 -1.93 -2.50
N LEU A 145 -11.27 -2.65 -2.21
CA LEU A 145 -12.22 -3.12 -3.23
C LEU A 145 -12.91 -1.94 -3.93
N LEU A 146 -13.36 -0.95 -3.17
CA LEU A 146 -13.99 0.24 -3.74
C LEU A 146 -13.02 0.99 -4.66
N SER A 147 -11.79 1.21 -4.23
CA SER A 147 -10.76 1.88 -5.03
C SER A 147 -10.44 1.11 -6.31
N LEU A 148 -10.33 -0.21 -6.24
CA LEU A 148 -10.12 -1.08 -7.40
C LEU A 148 -11.28 -0.99 -8.39
N LEU A 149 -12.53 -1.07 -7.90
CA LEU A 149 -13.72 -0.99 -8.75
C LEU A 149 -13.82 0.37 -9.45
N ILE A 150 -13.53 1.46 -8.74
CA ILE A 150 -13.50 2.81 -9.33
C ILE A 150 -12.42 2.89 -10.41
N LEU A 151 -11.20 2.40 -10.16
CA LEU A 151 -10.13 2.39 -11.15
C LEU A 151 -10.51 1.60 -12.41
N ILE A 152 -11.08 0.40 -12.24
CA ILE A 152 -11.55 -0.41 -13.37
C ILE A 152 -12.62 0.34 -14.16
N ALA A 153 -13.56 1.00 -13.46
CA ALA A 153 -14.61 1.79 -14.12
C ALA A 153 -14.01 2.96 -14.93
N ILE A 154 -13.08 3.73 -14.34
CA ILE A 154 -12.39 4.84 -15.01
C ILE A 154 -11.71 4.35 -16.29
N ILE A 155 -10.96 3.25 -16.22
CA ILE A 155 -10.23 2.72 -17.37
C ILE A 155 -11.19 2.16 -18.42
N LYS A 156 -12.19 1.37 -18.01
CA LYS A 156 -13.12 0.72 -18.94
C LYS A 156 -14.03 1.70 -19.68
N PHE A 157 -14.43 2.78 -19.03
CA PHE A 157 -15.30 3.79 -19.63
C PHE A 157 -14.54 4.99 -20.22
N ASP A 158 -13.19 4.94 -20.27
CA ASP A 158 -12.31 6.01 -20.76
C ASP A 158 -12.73 7.39 -20.23
N ILE A 159 -13.00 7.44 -18.92
CA ILE A 159 -13.44 8.67 -18.25
C ILE A 159 -12.28 9.66 -18.27
N LYS A 160 -12.35 10.63 -19.17
CA LYS A 160 -11.48 11.80 -19.23
C LYS A 160 -12.22 12.97 -18.60
N ILE A 161 -11.58 13.61 -17.65
CA ILE A 161 -12.09 14.85 -17.01
C ILE A 161 -11.39 16.04 -17.64
#